data_c3a84a1e0a1af54d00494942216cf489
#
_entry.id   c3a84a1e0a1af54d00494942216cf489
#
_cell.length_a   1.000
_cell.length_b   1.000
_cell.length_c   1.000
_cell.angle_alpha   90.00
_cell.angle_beta   90.00
_cell.angle_gamma   90.00
#
_symmetry.space_group_name_H-M   'P 1'
#
loop_
_entity.id
_entity.type
_entity.pdbx_description
1 polymer ?
#
loop_
_entity_poly.entity_id
_entity_poly.type
_entity_poly.pdbx_seq_one_letter_code
_entity_poly.pdbx_strand_id
1 'polypeptide(L)'
;MKLTFQAPSALRHSLLASLAIAAMASSGAASAQSKTLYIGMNGGTIEKNYTQNVFPAFEKQFGAKVVVVPGTSSDILAKVQANKAKPQMHAMILDDGIMVRAIGMGLCEKQLPNQNLNDLFPAARFKGDMASGVSLGMTGIAYNTKMFAEKGWAAPTSWMDFANPQFKDKVVFQSMPSSSFGLHGFLMFNRIQGGTDTNVDPGFNAWGKTIGPNVLEYIPSSSKISEMVQTGEAAIFPHTPTGVATLKAKGIPVEYAQPKEGSVLLMQAQCTIANNSEPELAQKLAEFMLSPWAQGELLKHGAQIPTNTKAPTDGEHASQVAKIKEWMKTVVTLDWDSVNANRPAWNTRWNKTIER
;
A
#
# COMPACT_ATOMS: atom_id res chain seq x y z
N MET A 1 -54.68 2.45 82.30
CA MET A 1 -53.90 1.23 82.34
C MET A 1 -53.13 1.11 81.01
N LYS A 2 -51.85 1.53 81.01
CA LYS A 2 -50.99 1.55 79.83
C LYS A 2 -50.11 0.33 79.90
N LEU A 3 -50.23 -0.58 78.95
CA LEU A 3 -49.32 -1.72 78.74
C LEU A 3 -48.24 -1.38 77.70
N THR A 4 -47.02 -1.31 78.16
CA THR A 4 -45.83 -1.15 77.32
C THR A 4 -45.28 -2.53 76.98
N PHE A 5 -45.24 -2.89 75.71
CA PHE A 5 -44.55 -4.11 75.20
C PHE A 5 -43.11 -3.68 74.87
N GLN A 6 -42.17 -4.28 75.53
CA GLN A 6 -40.72 -4.29 75.18
C GLN A 6 -40.45 -5.52 74.29
N ALA A 7 -39.97 -5.30 73.04
CA ALA A 7 -39.48 -6.35 72.17
C ALA A 7 -37.96 -6.56 72.37
N PRO A 8 -37.45 -7.80 72.34
CA PRO A 8 -36.04 -8.12 72.62
C PRO A 8 -35.11 -7.75 71.49
N SER A 9 -33.96 -7.23 71.90
CA SER A 9 -32.88 -6.62 71.07
C SER A 9 -31.98 -7.62 70.33
N ALA A 10 -32.41 -8.86 70.08
CA ALA A 10 -31.54 -9.92 69.56
C ALA A 10 -31.64 -10.15 68.02
N LEU A 11 -32.51 -9.42 67.28
CA LEU A 11 -32.73 -9.64 65.87
C LEU A 11 -32.13 -8.59 64.91
N ARG A 12 -31.34 -7.65 65.42
CA ARG A 12 -30.82 -6.54 64.59
C ARG A 12 -29.37 -6.75 64.10
N HIS A 13 -28.66 -7.77 64.54
CA HIS A 13 -27.23 -7.96 64.21
C HIS A 13 -26.99 -8.99 63.11
N SER A 14 -27.95 -9.77 62.69
CA SER A 14 -27.80 -10.80 61.65
C SER A 14 -28.11 -10.39 60.21
N LEU A 15 -28.73 -9.19 60.03
CA LEU A 15 -29.07 -8.66 58.71
C LEU A 15 -28.01 -7.72 58.10
N LEU A 16 -27.04 -7.25 58.88
CA LEU A 16 -25.95 -6.39 58.38
C LEU A 16 -24.72 -7.15 57.93
N ALA A 17 -24.55 -8.41 58.32
CA ALA A 17 -23.43 -9.27 57.88
C ALA A 17 -23.63 -9.90 56.50
N SER A 18 -24.90 -10.00 56.02
CA SER A 18 -25.21 -10.62 54.73
C SER A 18 -25.14 -9.66 53.56
N LEU A 19 -25.15 -8.35 53.77
CA LEU A 19 -25.01 -7.34 52.70
C LEU A 19 -23.55 -7.00 52.34
N ALA A 20 -22.60 -7.27 53.26
CA ALA A 20 -21.18 -6.96 53.03
C ALA A 20 -20.46 -7.99 52.14
N ILE A 21 -20.98 -9.21 51.99
CA ILE A 21 -20.38 -10.27 51.18
C ILE A 21 -20.86 -10.22 49.72
N ALA A 22 -22.02 -9.65 49.44
CA ALA A 22 -22.53 -9.49 48.08
C ALA A 22 -21.91 -8.29 47.34
N ALA A 23 -21.22 -7.36 48.02
CA ALA A 23 -20.56 -6.22 47.39
C ALA A 23 -19.12 -6.47 46.93
N MET A 24 -18.50 -7.61 47.31
CA MET A 24 -17.13 -7.98 46.86
C MET A 24 -17.08 -8.92 45.66
N ALA A 25 -18.22 -9.41 45.16
CA ALA A 25 -18.26 -10.29 44.02
C ALA A 25 -18.55 -9.57 42.70
N SER A 26 -18.74 -8.23 42.70
CA SER A 26 -18.96 -7.43 41.50
C SER A 26 -17.74 -6.61 41.04
N SER A 27 -16.57 -6.83 41.67
CA SER A 27 -15.33 -6.21 41.24
C SER A 27 -14.60 -7.15 40.26
N GLY A 28 -14.79 -6.93 38.97
CA GLY A 28 -13.78 -7.43 38.06
C GLY A 28 -14.19 -8.11 36.78
N ALA A 29 -15.20 -7.62 36.13
CA ALA A 29 -15.17 -7.65 34.67
C ALA A 29 -15.09 -6.20 34.19
N ALA A 30 -13.98 -5.53 34.48
CA ALA A 30 -13.56 -4.45 33.64
C ALA A 30 -13.34 -5.08 32.26
N SER A 31 -14.37 -5.04 31.42
CA SER A 31 -14.22 -5.31 29.98
C SER A 31 -13.09 -4.38 29.54
N ALA A 32 -11.88 -4.94 29.41
CA ALA A 32 -10.78 -4.21 28.82
C ALA A 32 -11.27 -3.76 27.46
N GLN A 33 -11.61 -2.49 27.35
CA GLN A 33 -12.07 -1.92 26.08
C GLN A 33 -11.01 -2.25 25.05
N SER A 34 -11.38 -3.05 24.04
CA SER A 34 -10.39 -3.51 23.05
C SER A 34 -9.78 -2.28 22.39
N LYS A 35 -8.46 -2.18 22.45
CA LYS A 35 -7.72 -1.09 21.81
C LYS A 35 -7.95 -1.10 20.31
N THR A 36 -8.11 0.08 19.71
CA THR A 36 -8.32 0.20 18.26
C THR A 36 -7.12 0.85 17.63
N LEU A 37 -6.50 0.16 16.66
CA LEU A 37 -5.47 0.72 15.80
C LEU A 37 -6.08 1.20 14.49
N TYR A 38 -5.74 2.41 14.08
CA TYR A 38 -6.06 2.95 12.76
C TYR A 38 -4.83 2.87 11.86
N ILE A 39 -4.96 2.24 10.68
CA ILE A 39 -3.90 2.09 9.69
C ILE A 39 -4.29 2.76 8.38
N GLY A 40 -3.46 3.70 7.91
CA GLY A 40 -3.62 4.32 6.59
C GLY A 40 -3.05 3.42 5.50
N MET A 41 -3.82 3.13 4.44
CA MET A 41 -3.34 2.31 3.32
C MET A 41 -4.22 2.47 2.07
N ASN A 42 -3.73 1.98 0.94
CA ASN A 42 -4.52 1.94 -0.29
C ASN A 42 -5.78 1.09 -0.09
N GLY A 43 -6.92 1.63 -0.53
CA GLY A 43 -8.20 0.94 -0.47
C GLY A 43 -8.38 -0.16 -1.53
N GLY A 44 -9.57 -0.74 -1.59
CA GLY A 44 -9.96 -1.70 -2.60
C GLY A 44 -9.42 -3.12 -2.34
N THR A 45 -8.77 -3.75 -3.33
CA THR A 45 -8.32 -5.14 -3.22
C THR A 45 -7.26 -5.34 -2.14
N ILE A 46 -6.34 -4.38 -1.98
CA ILE A 46 -5.29 -4.44 -0.96
C ILE A 46 -5.92 -4.39 0.45
N GLU A 47 -6.77 -3.39 0.69
CA GLU A 47 -7.54 -3.27 1.95
C GLU A 47 -8.30 -4.56 2.27
N LYS A 48 -9.05 -5.10 1.29
CA LYS A 48 -9.80 -6.34 1.47
C LYS A 48 -8.89 -7.51 1.85
N ASN A 49 -7.75 -7.64 1.21
CA ASN A 49 -6.82 -8.72 1.50
C ASN A 49 -6.32 -8.66 2.95
N TYR A 50 -5.93 -7.49 3.43
CA TYR A 50 -5.51 -7.32 4.83
C TYR A 50 -6.66 -7.52 5.82
N THR A 51 -7.82 -6.92 5.58
CA THR A 51 -8.96 -6.97 6.51
C THR A 51 -9.62 -8.34 6.58
N GLN A 52 -9.57 -9.13 5.53
CA GLN A 52 -10.17 -10.46 5.50
C GLN A 52 -9.22 -11.58 5.91
N ASN A 53 -7.91 -11.45 5.62
CA ASN A 53 -6.98 -12.57 5.72
C ASN A 53 -5.84 -12.36 6.73
N VAL A 54 -5.54 -11.13 7.15
CA VAL A 54 -4.40 -10.85 8.04
C VAL A 54 -4.85 -10.25 9.37
N PHE A 55 -5.59 -9.14 9.37
CA PHE A 55 -5.96 -8.43 10.59
C PHE A 55 -6.81 -9.25 11.57
N PRO A 56 -7.74 -10.15 11.16
CA PRO A 56 -8.50 -10.95 12.11
C PRO A 56 -7.62 -11.84 13.01
N ALA A 57 -6.50 -12.35 12.50
CA ALA A 57 -5.58 -13.14 13.30
C ALA A 57 -4.81 -12.27 14.30
N PHE A 58 -4.36 -11.07 13.90
CA PHE A 58 -3.77 -10.09 14.80
C PHE A 58 -4.74 -9.66 15.90
N GLU A 59 -5.97 -9.32 15.53
CA GLU A 59 -7.03 -8.89 16.46
C GLU A 59 -7.30 -9.97 17.53
N LYS A 60 -7.39 -11.22 17.09
CA LYS A 60 -7.57 -12.38 18.01
C LYS A 60 -6.37 -12.56 18.93
N GLN A 61 -5.15 -12.44 18.41
CA GLN A 61 -3.92 -12.68 19.18
C GLN A 61 -3.68 -11.59 20.24
N PHE A 62 -3.97 -10.32 19.92
CA PHE A 62 -3.61 -9.18 20.76
C PHE A 62 -4.81 -8.51 21.45
N GLY A 63 -6.02 -9.01 21.26
CA GLY A 63 -7.23 -8.44 21.86
C GLY A 63 -7.52 -7.00 21.39
N ALA A 64 -7.15 -6.68 20.15
CA ALA A 64 -7.23 -5.35 19.57
C ALA A 64 -8.15 -5.34 18.35
N LYS A 65 -8.52 -4.15 17.86
CA LYS A 65 -9.23 -3.94 16.59
C LYS A 65 -8.33 -3.17 15.63
N VAL A 66 -8.33 -3.55 14.35
CA VAL A 66 -7.61 -2.81 13.29
C VAL A 66 -8.62 -2.22 12.32
N VAL A 67 -8.60 -0.90 12.16
CA VAL A 67 -9.49 -0.15 11.28
C VAL A 67 -8.67 0.50 10.16
N VAL A 68 -9.02 0.23 8.92
CA VAL A 68 -8.36 0.84 7.77
C VAL A 68 -8.91 2.24 7.52
N VAL A 69 -7.99 3.19 7.29
CA VAL A 69 -8.27 4.53 6.76
C VAL A 69 -7.82 4.53 5.28
N PRO A 70 -8.74 4.33 4.33
CA PRO A 70 -8.36 4.19 2.93
C PRO A 70 -7.98 5.53 2.29
N GLY A 71 -7.05 5.47 1.33
CA GLY A 71 -6.61 6.63 0.54
C GLY A 71 -5.44 6.25 -0.35
N THR A 72 -5.04 7.15 -1.26
CA THR A 72 -3.76 7.00 -1.96
C THR A 72 -2.59 7.22 -1.00
N SER A 73 -1.39 6.76 -1.35
CA SER A 73 -0.20 6.99 -0.53
C SER A 73 0.03 8.49 -0.25
N SER A 74 -0.25 9.36 -1.22
CA SER A 74 -0.15 10.82 -1.07
C SER A 74 -1.21 11.39 -0.13
N ASP A 75 -2.46 10.89 -0.18
CA ASP A 75 -3.55 11.33 0.71
C ASP A 75 -3.26 10.93 2.16
N ILE A 76 -2.80 9.69 2.38
CA ILE A 76 -2.42 9.19 3.70
C ILE A 76 -1.27 10.04 4.27
N LEU A 77 -0.21 10.26 3.49
CA LEU A 77 0.92 11.10 3.90
C LEU A 77 0.44 12.49 4.31
N ALA A 78 -0.42 13.13 3.52
CA ALA A 78 -0.95 14.47 3.82
C ALA A 78 -1.75 14.49 5.13
N LYS A 79 -2.61 13.48 5.35
CA LYS A 79 -3.39 13.34 6.60
C LYS A 79 -2.47 13.17 7.82
N VAL A 80 -1.45 12.31 7.73
CA VAL A 80 -0.48 12.09 8.83
C VAL A 80 0.33 13.34 9.10
N GLN A 81 0.79 14.03 8.06
CA GLN A 81 1.53 15.28 8.20
C GLN A 81 0.69 16.38 8.88
N ALA A 82 -0.56 16.56 8.46
CA ALA A 82 -1.47 17.53 9.04
C ALA A 82 -1.75 17.30 10.53
N ASN A 83 -1.68 16.04 10.98
CA ASN A 83 -1.93 15.63 12.36
C ASN A 83 -0.64 15.20 13.10
N LYS A 84 0.54 15.63 12.68
CA LYS A 84 1.84 15.17 13.22
C LYS A 84 1.95 15.32 14.74
N ALA A 85 1.39 16.38 15.32
CA ALA A 85 1.45 16.64 16.76
C ALA A 85 0.54 15.71 17.59
N LYS A 86 -0.58 15.24 17.01
CA LYS A 86 -1.53 14.32 17.61
C LYS A 86 -2.08 13.38 16.54
N PRO A 87 -1.33 12.34 16.16
CA PRO A 87 -1.72 11.44 15.09
C PRO A 87 -3.05 10.75 15.37
N GLN A 88 -3.90 10.67 14.34
CA GLN A 88 -5.17 9.94 14.39
C GLN A 88 -5.01 8.50 13.87
N MET A 89 -3.88 8.21 13.26
CA MET A 89 -3.50 6.87 12.79
C MET A 89 -2.26 6.39 13.55
N HIS A 90 -2.10 5.08 13.66
CA HIS A 90 -1.04 4.44 14.43
C HIS A 90 0.03 3.82 13.53
N ALA A 91 -0.38 3.42 12.33
CA ALA A 91 0.50 2.87 11.30
C ALA A 91 0.06 3.34 9.91
N MET A 92 0.96 3.21 8.93
CA MET A 92 0.63 3.47 7.54
C MET A 92 1.38 2.52 6.62
N ILE A 93 0.76 2.18 5.48
CA ILE A 93 1.36 1.47 4.35
C ILE A 93 1.31 2.40 3.15
N LEU A 94 2.48 2.74 2.61
CA LEU A 94 2.65 3.66 1.48
C LEU A 94 3.56 3.03 0.42
N ASP A 95 3.47 3.53 -0.81
CA ASP A 95 4.47 3.24 -1.82
C ASP A 95 5.84 3.77 -1.39
N ASP A 96 6.91 3.09 -1.74
CA ASP A 96 8.28 3.31 -1.28
C ASP A 96 8.76 4.77 -1.42
N GLY A 97 8.55 5.41 -2.56
CA GLY A 97 8.94 6.81 -2.74
C GLY A 97 8.19 7.78 -1.81
N ILE A 98 6.92 7.51 -1.49
CA ILE A 98 6.16 8.31 -0.53
C ILE A 98 6.58 7.96 0.90
N MET A 99 6.93 6.70 1.18
CA MET A 99 7.46 6.28 2.48
C MET A 99 8.80 6.96 2.80
N VAL A 100 9.71 7.09 1.82
CA VAL A 100 10.96 7.85 2.00
C VAL A 100 10.68 9.30 2.39
N ARG A 101 9.67 9.95 1.77
CA ARG A 101 9.23 11.29 2.19
C ARG A 101 8.71 11.31 3.63
N ALA A 102 7.88 10.32 4.01
CA ALA A 102 7.35 10.22 5.37
C ALA A 102 8.47 10.11 6.40
N ILE A 103 9.49 9.30 6.12
CA ILE A 103 10.69 9.17 6.96
C ILE A 103 11.42 10.52 7.06
N GLY A 104 11.69 11.19 5.93
CA GLY A 104 12.35 12.49 5.90
C GLY A 104 11.60 13.59 6.64
N MET A 105 10.28 13.51 6.74
CA MET A 105 9.43 14.42 7.52
C MET A 105 9.38 14.07 9.02
N GLY A 106 10.04 12.98 9.46
CA GLY A 106 9.98 12.49 10.84
C GLY A 106 8.58 12.03 11.24
N LEU A 107 7.86 11.36 10.34
CA LEU A 107 6.51 10.83 10.58
C LEU A 107 6.52 9.34 10.96
N CYS A 108 7.65 8.66 10.77
CA CYS A 108 7.83 7.26 11.14
C CYS A 108 8.64 7.13 12.42
N GLU A 109 8.31 6.16 13.24
CA GLU A 109 9.08 5.72 14.41
C GLU A 109 9.98 4.55 14.02
N LYS A 110 11.17 4.47 14.64
CA LYS A 110 12.08 3.35 14.43
C LYS A 110 11.42 2.04 14.85
N GLN A 111 11.46 1.05 13.98
CA GLN A 111 10.96 -0.30 14.28
C GLN A 111 11.84 -0.99 15.32
N LEU A 112 11.20 -1.70 16.25
CA LEU A 112 11.91 -2.50 17.23
C LEU A 112 12.56 -3.71 16.55
N PRO A 113 13.79 -4.09 16.94
CA PRO A 113 14.46 -5.27 16.41
C PRO A 113 13.62 -6.53 16.65
N ASN A 114 13.38 -7.29 15.58
CA ASN A 114 12.67 -8.56 15.66
C ASN A 114 13.12 -9.48 14.52
N GLN A 115 12.80 -10.78 14.61
CA GLN A 115 13.25 -11.78 13.64
C GLN A 115 12.60 -11.55 12.26
N ASN A 116 11.33 -11.17 12.21
CA ASN A 116 10.64 -10.93 10.94
C ASN A 116 11.29 -9.80 10.15
N LEU A 117 11.76 -8.74 10.83
CA LEU A 117 12.51 -7.65 10.22
C LEU A 117 13.88 -8.12 9.68
N ASN A 118 14.55 -9.05 10.39
CA ASN A 118 15.84 -9.61 9.96
C ASN A 118 15.71 -10.56 8.77
N ASP A 119 14.55 -11.22 8.62
CA ASP A 119 14.28 -12.14 7.53
C ASP A 119 13.84 -11.46 6.23
N LEU A 120 13.71 -10.14 6.22
CA LEU A 120 13.47 -9.39 4.99
C LEU A 120 14.72 -9.41 4.10
N PHE A 121 14.51 -9.42 2.77
CA PHE A 121 15.65 -9.16 1.89
C PHE A 121 16.11 -7.69 2.03
N PRO A 122 17.41 -7.40 1.76
CA PRO A 122 18.02 -6.12 2.13
C PRO A 122 17.28 -4.88 1.62
N ALA A 123 16.80 -4.89 0.37
CA ALA A 123 16.11 -3.76 -0.23
C ALA A 123 14.74 -3.45 0.43
N ALA A 124 14.17 -4.37 1.21
CA ALA A 124 12.92 -4.16 1.94
C ALA A 124 13.12 -3.50 3.31
N ARG A 125 14.37 -3.26 3.73
CA ARG A 125 14.69 -2.53 4.96
C ARG A 125 15.06 -1.10 4.60
N PHE A 126 14.29 -0.15 5.07
CA PHE A 126 14.58 1.28 4.87
C PHE A 126 15.65 1.76 5.86
N LYS A 127 16.38 2.79 5.46
CA LYS A 127 17.49 3.35 6.25
C LYS A 127 17.10 3.59 7.72
N GLY A 128 17.88 3.05 8.62
CA GLY A 128 17.70 3.20 10.06
C GLY A 128 16.54 2.40 10.64
N ASP A 129 15.96 1.44 9.90
CA ASP A 129 14.78 0.67 10.26
C ASP A 129 13.54 1.53 10.57
N MET A 130 13.45 2.70 9.92
CA MET A 130 12.30 3.60 10.08
C MET A 130 11.05 3.10 9.36
N ALA A 131 11.20 2.21 8.41
CA ALA A 131 10.13 1.54 7.68
C ALA A 131 10.62 0.19 7.14
N SER A 132 9.67 -0.65 6.72
CA SER A 132 9.96 -1.95 6.09
C SER A 132 8.97 -2.26 4.99
N GLY A 133 9.44 -2.90 3.93
CA GLY A 133 8.60 -3.39 2.84
C GLY A 133 7.70 -4.53 3.30
N VAL A 134 6.44 -4.49 2.95
CA VAL A 134 5.45 -5.56 3.23
C VAL A 134 5.06 -6.34 1.99
N SER A 135 5.22 -5.75 0.81
CA SER A 135 5.06 -6.46 -0.44
C SER A 135 5.90 -5.83 -1.55
N LEU A 136 6.32 -6.69 -2.48
CA LEU A 136 7.15 -6.33 -3.62
C LEU A 136 6.32 -6.29 -4.89
N GLY A 137 6.58 -5.31 -5.72
CA GLY A 137 6.04 -5.20 -7.07
C GLY A 137 6.97 -4.42 -7.98
N MET A 138 6.50 -4.17 -9.18
CA MET A 138 7.19 -3.33 -10.15
C MET A 138 6.18 -2.69 -11.09
N THR A 139 6.47 -1.49 -11.56
CA THR A 139 5.69 -0.84 -12.60
C THR A 139 6.30 -1.14 -13.95
N GLY A 140 5.52 -1.73 -14.83
CA GLY A 140 5.85 -1.97 -16.23
C GLY A 140 4.65 -1.63 -17.11
N ILE A 141 4.45 -2.39 -18.16
CA ILE A 141 3.42 -2.15 -19.16
C ILE A 141 2.30 -3.17 -19.00
N ALA A 142 1.06 -2.71 -19.10
CA ALA A 142 -0.10 -3.57 -19.28
C ALA A 142 -0.79 -3.23 -20.59
N TYR A 143 -1.45 -4.20 -21.21
CA TYR A 143 -2.12 -4.02 -22.48
C TYR A 143 -3.42 -4.84 -22.57
N ASN A 144 -4.34 -4.38 -23.40
CA ASN A 144 -5.63 -5.00 -23.67
C ASN A 144 -5.45 -6.15 -24.67
N THR A 145 -5.44 -7.40 -24.19
CA THR A 145 -5.18 -8.59 -25.01
C THR A 145 -6.25 -8.80 -26.09
N LYS A 146 -7.51 -8.46 -25.84
CA LYS A 146 -8.61 -8.55 -26.80
C LYS A 146 -8.37 -7.60 -27.97
N MET A 147 -8.13 -6.33 -27.68
CA MET A 147 -7.88 -5.33 -28.72
C MET A 147 -6.62 -5.64 -29.52
N PHE A 148 -5.54 -6.09 -28.86
CA PHE A 148 -4.30 -6.47 -29.54
C PHE A 148 -4.52 -7.63 -30.50
N ALA A 149 -5.28 -8.66 -30.10
CA ALA A 149 -5.64 -9.78 -30.97
C ALA A 149 -6.51 -9.35 -32.17
N GLU A 150 -7.55 -8.54 -31.92
CA GLU A 150 -8.45 -8.03 -32.97
C GLU A 150 -7.75 -7.16 -34.01
N LYS A 151 -6.73 -6.40 -33.59
CA LYS A 151 -5.95 -5.50 -34.46
C LYS A 151 -4.68 -6.15 -35.03
N GLY A 152 -4.35 -7.38 -34.64
CA GLY A 152 -3.10 -8.04 -35.02
C GLY A 152 -1.85 -7.34 -34.47
N TRP A 153 -1.94 -6.68 -33.35
CA TRP A 153 -0.81 -5.99 -32.73
C TRP A 153 0.05 -6.96 -31.92
N ALA A 154 1.38 -6.82 -32.04
CA ALA A 154 2.31 -7.56 -31.19
C ALA A 154 2.28 -7.02 -29.75
N ALA A 155 2.47 -7.90 -28.76
CA ALA A 155 2.61 -7.50 -27.37
C ALA A 155 3.72 -6.47 -27.20
N PRO A 156 3.55 -5.45 -26.33
CA PRO A 156 4.55 -4.42 -26.13
C PRO A 156 5.81 -4.99 -25.46
N THR A 157 6.98 -4.45 -25.79
CA THR A 157 8.29 -4.89 -25.31
C THR A 157 9.16 -3.76 -24.78
N SER A 158 8.71 -2.51 -24.93
CA SER A 158 9.48 -1.31 -24.61
C SER A 158 8.56 -0.21 -24.08
N TRP A 159 9.07 0.60 -23.15
CA TRP A 159 8.40 1.84 -22.76
C TRP A 159 8.16 2.79 -23.95
N MET A 160 8.97 2.68 -25.01
CA MET A 160 8.77 3.46 -26.23
C MET A 160 7.56 2.99 -27.05
N ASP A 161 6.96 1.84 -26.75
CA ASP A 161 5.74 1.40 -27.44
C ASP A 161 4.56 2.34 -27.13
N PHE A 162 4.56 3.06 -26.01
CA PHE A 162 3.61 4.14 -25.77
C PHE A 162 3.65 5.26 -26.83
N ALA A 163 4.77 5.44 -27.51
CA ALA A 163 4.93 6.41 -28.61
C ALA A 163 4.56 5.85 -30.00
N ASN A 164 4.18 4.57 -30.10
CA ASN A 164 3.83 3.97 -31.40
C ASN A 164 2.53 4.57 -31.93
N PRO A 165 2.52 5.17 -33.14
CA PRO A 165 1.33 5.82 -33.71
C PRO A 165 0.09 4.93 -33.84
N GLN A 166 0.27 3.59 -33.87
CA GLN A 166 -0.86 2.65 -33.88
C GLN A 166 -1.75 2.75 -32.65
N PHE A 167 -1.23 3.27 -31.53
CA PHE A 167 -1.95 3.46 -30.26
C PHE A 167 -2.49 4.90 -30.09
N LYS A 168 -2.58 5.67 -31.17
CA LYS A 168 -3.14 7.01 -31.11
C LYS A 168 -4.53 6.99 -30.46
N ASP A 169 -4.74 7.85 -29.45
CA ASP A 169 -5.95 7.96 -28.65
C ASP A 169 -6.35 6.62 -27.97
N LYS A 170 -5.35 5.77 -27.64
CA LYS A 170 -5.52 4.47 -26.97
C LYS A 170 -4.54 4.25 -25.82
N VAL A 171 -3.63 5.18 -25.60
CA VAL A 171 -2.77 5.18 -24.41
C VAL A 171 -3.55 5.81 -23.27
N VAL A 172 -3.67 5.10 -22.14
CA VAL A 172 -4.13 5.67 -20.89
C VAL A 172 -2.92 5.77 -19.96
N PHE A 173 -2.63 6.97 -19.50
CA PHE A 173 -1.47 7.20 -18.66
C PHE A 173 -1.92 7.79 -17.31
N GLN A 174 -1.38 7.27 -16.21
CA GLN A 174 -1.69 7.87 -14.91
C GLN A 174 -0.97 9.22 -14.79
N SER A 175 -1.65 10.19 -14.17
CA SER A 175 -1.09 11.51 -13.89
C SER A 175 0.15 11.40 -13.00
N MET A 176 1.28 11.96 -13.45
CA MET A 176 2.56 11.90 -12.70
C MET A 176 2.47 12.50 -11.29
N PRO A 177 1.76 13.64 -11.05
CA PRO A 177 1.60 14.20 -9.72
C PRO A 177 0.90 13.30 -8.71
N SER A 178 -0.10 12.54 -9.15
CA SER A 178 -1.00 11.77 -8.27
C SER A 178 -0.70 10.28 -8.19
N SER A 179 0.01 9.71 -9.18
CA SER A 179 0.23 8.27 -9.30
C SER A 179 1.72 7.90 -9.38
N SER A 180 2.11 6.90 -8.58
CA SER A 180 3.45 6.29 -8.69
C SER A 180 3.66 5.66 -10.07
N PHE A 181 2.62 5.07 -10.68
CA PHE A 181 2.73 4.48 -12.02
C PHE A 181 3.03 5.53 -13.10
N GLY A 182 2.38 6.69 -13.02
CA GLY A 182 2.65 7.81 -13.92
C GLY A 182 4.05 8.37 -13.75
N LEU A 183 4.51 8.54 -12.50
CA LEU A 183 5.87 8.97 -12.22
C LEU A 183 6.90 7.96 -12.75
N HIS A 184 6.70 6.67 -12.50
CA HIS A 184 7.59 5.61 -12.96
C HIS A 184 7.70 5.57 -14.50
N GLY A 185 6.54 5.60 -15.18
CA GLY A 185 6.53 5.61 -16.65
C GLY A 185 7.18 6.85 -17.24
N PHE A 186 6.97 8.02 -16.64
CA PHE A 186 7.64 9.25 -17.07
C PHE A 186 9.16 9.19 -16.83
N LEU A 187 9.61 8.71 -15.68
CA LEU A 187 11.05 8.62 -15.39
C LEU A 187 11.75 7.59 -16.26
N MET A 188 11.10 6.47 -16.59
CA MET A 188 11.63 5.51 -17.54
C MET A 188 11.74 6.11 -18.94
N PHE A 189 10.69 6.80 -19.41
CA PHE A 189 10.75 7.54 -20.67
C PHE A 189 11.88 8.59 -20.65
N ASN A 190 12.00 9.36 -19.57
CA ASN A 190 13.07 10.35 -19.41
C ASN A 190 14.47 9.72 -19.52
N ARG A 191 14.70 8.56 -18.88
CA ARG A 191 15.98 7.82 -18.99
C ARG A 191 16.27 7.39 -20.42
N ILE A 192 15.27 6.91 -21.15
CA ILE A 192 15.41 6.54 -22.56
C ILE A 192 15.77 7.75 -23.42
N GLN A 193 15.29 8.95 -23.06
CA GLN A 193 15.64 10.21 -23.72
C GLN A 193 17.00 10.79 -23.25
N GLY A 194 17.76 10.08 -22.42
CA GLY A 194 19.07 10.52 -21.91
C GLY A 194 19.01 11.34 -20.63
N GLY A 195 17.86 11.38 -19.95
CA GLY A 195 17.69 12.02 -18.65
C GLY A 195 18.12 11.14 -17.47
N THR A 196 18.03 11.69 -16.27
CA THR A 196 18.38 11.02 -15.00
C THR A 196 17.30 11.30 -13.94
N ASP A 197 17.48 10.76 -12.73
CA ASP A 197 16.58 11.02 -11.58
C ASP A 197 16.70 12.46 -11.04
N THR A 198 17.66 13.24 -11.53
CA THR A 198 17.86 14.67 -11.18
C THR A 198 17.62 15.60 -12.37
N ASN A 199 17.77 15.11 -13.60
CA ASN A 199 17.55 15.88 -14.82
C ASN A 199 16.43 15.25 -15.66
N VAL A 200 15.25 15.86 -15.64
CA VAL A 200 14.06 15.41 -16.36
C VAL A 200 13.74 16.23 -17.62
N ASP A 201 14.61 17.16 -17.99
CA ASP A 201 14.43 18.02 -19.18
C ASP A 201 14.31 17.22 -20.47
N PRO A 202 15.13 16.18 -20.74
CA PRO A 202 14.98 15.36 -21.93
C PRO A 202 13.58 14.75 -22.08
N GLY A 203 13.02 14.19 -20.99
CA GLY A 203 11.69 13.62 -20.98
C GLY A 203 10.60 14.65 -21.24
N PHE A 204 10.60 15.79 -20.53
CA PHE A 204 9.62 16.84 -20.75
C PHE A 204 9.66 17.42 -22.15
N ASN A 205 10.86 17.63 -22.71
CA ASN A 205 11.03 18.20 -24.06
C ASN A 205 10.57 17.24 -25.16
N ALA A 206 10.68 15.93 -24.94
CA ALA A 206 10.29 14.91 -25.90
C ALA A 206 8.82 14.47 -25.79
N TRP A 207 8.20 14.55 -24.59
CA TRP A 207 6.89 13.97 -24.28
C TRP A 207 5.79 14.38 -25.28
N GLY A 208 5.63 15.69 -25.50
CA GLY A 208 4.58 16.23 -26.37
C GLY A 208 4.73 15.88 -27.85
N LYS A 209 5.89 15.36 -28.26
CA LYS A 209 6.17 14.95 -29.65
C LYS A 209 6.21 13.42 -29.83
N THR A 210 6.14 12.67 -28.73
CA THR A 210 6.29 11.21 -28.72
C THR A 210 5.08 10.54 -28.10
N ILE A 211 5.05 10.36 -26.78
CA ILE A 211 3.98 9.65 -26.08
C ILE A 211 2.70 10.52 -26.02
N GLY A 212 2.84 11.82 -25.74
CA GLY A 212 1.71 12.73 -25.57
C GLY A 212 0.63 12.67 -26.65
N PRO A 213 0.96 12.62 -27.95
CA PRO A 213 -0.03 12.55 -29.03
C PRO A 213 -0.88 11.27 -29.03
N ASN A 214 -0.46 10.21 -28.36
CA ASN A 214 -1.17 8.95 -28.27
C ASN A 214 -2.04 8.83 -27.01
N VAL A 215 -1.84 9.73 -26.04
CA VAL A 215 -2.57 9.68 -24.76
C VAL A 215 -4.00 10.15 -24.95
N LEU A 216 -4.94 9.25 -24.67
CA LEU A 216 -6.37 9.53 -24.64
C LEU A 216 -6.73 10.34 -23.38
N GLU A 217 -6.25 9.88 -22.23
CA GLU A 217 -6.56 10.49 -20.93
C GLU A 217 -5.41 10.31 -19.93
N TYR A 218 -5.16 11.37 -19.15
CA TYR A 218 -4.35 11.30 -17.95
C TYR A 218 -5.27 11.08 -16.76
N ILE A 219 -5.22 9.89 -16.13
CA ILE A 219 -6.10 9.52 -15.03
C ILE A 219 -5.41 9.68 -13.66
N PRO A 220 -6.10 10.15 -12.62
CA PRO A 220 -5.49 10.34 -11.30
C PRO A 220 -5.16 9.03 -10.58
N SER A 221 -5.85 7.95 -10.93
CA SER A 221 -5.66 6.62 -10.33
C SER A 221 -6.07 5.53 -11.30
N SER A 222 -5.74 4.26 -10.98
CA SER A 222 -6.10 3.11 -11.82
C SER A 222 -7.57 2.67 -11.69
N SER A 223 -8.43 3.42 -10.98
CA SER A 223 -9.82 3.01 -10.73
C SER A 223 -10.65 2.85 -12.01
N LYS A 224 -10.39 3.69 -13.02
CA LYS A 224 -11.10 3.64 -14.32
C LYS A 224 -10.57 2.57 -15.30
N ILE A 225 -9.38 2.02 -15.07
CA ILE A 225 -8.72 1.12 -16.04
C ILE A 225 -9.62 -0.05 -16.45
N SER A 226 -10.33 -0.65 -15.49
CA SER A 226 -11.22 -1.78 -15.76
C SER A 226 -12.28 -1.44 -16.80
N GLU A 227 -12.93 -0.30 -16.64
CA GLU A 227 -13.95 0.21 -17.57
C GLU A 227 -13.35 0.55 -18.92
N MET A 228 -12.26 1.32 -18.95
CA MET A 228 -11.61 1.78 -20.19
C MET A 228 -11.06 0.62 -21.04
N VAL A 229 -10.64 -0.49 -20.40
CA VAL A 229 -10.26 -1.71 -21.12
C VAL A 229 -11.48 -2.39 -21.72
N GLN A 230 -12.57 -2.50 -20.98
CA GLN A 230 -13.82 -3.14 -21.44
C GLN A 230 -14.49 -2.36 -22.57
N THR A 231 -14.48 -1.03 -22.51
CA THR A 231 -15.04 -0.16 -23.57
C THR A 231 -14.12 -0.05 -24.79
N GLY A 232 -12.89 -0.57 -24.72
CA GLY A 232 -11.93 -0.46 -25.81
C GLY A 232 -11.29 0.93 -25.92
N GLU A 233 -11.33 1.74 -24.88
CA GLU A 233 -10.65 3.03 -24.80
C GLU A 233 -9.16 2.85 -24.49
N ALA A 234 -8.84 1.96 -23.53
CA ALA A 234 -7.45 1.68 -23.15
C ALA A 234 -6.89 0.47 -23.90
N ALA A 235 -5.87 0.70 -24.72
CA ALA A 235 -5.08 -0.35 -25.36
C ALA A 235 -3.83 -0.69 -24.54
N ILE A 236 -3.13 0.32 -24.02
CA ILE A 236 -1.84 0.19 -23.34
C ILE A 236 -1.74 1.23 -22.21
N PHE A 237 -1.20 0.82 -21.05
CA PHE A 237 -1.11 1.67 -19.85
C PHE A 237 -0.04 1.15 -18.88
N PRO A 238 0.58 2.01 -18.05
CA PRO A 238 1.47 1.57 -16.97
C PRO A 238 0.70 0.82 -15.88
N HIS A 239 1.21 -0.34 -15.45
CA HIS A 239 0.62 -1.09 -14.33
C HIS A 239 1.61 -2.09 -13.71
N THR A 240 1.18 -2.75 -12.62
CA THR A 240 1.95 -3.79 -11.95
C THR A 240 1.45 -5.20 -12.34
N PRO A 241 2.30 -6.25 -12.24
CA PRO A 241 1.87 -7.63 -12.42
C PRO A 241 0.70 -8.02 -11.50
N THR A 242 0.74 -7.60 -10.24
CA THR A 242 -0.34 -7.85 -9.26
C THR A 242 -1.64 -7.15 -9.63
N GLY A 243 -1.56 -5.89 -10.10
CA GLY A 243 -2.73 -5.16 -10.59
C GLY A 243 -3.34 -5.82 -11.82
N VAL A 244 -2.51 -6.27 -12.76
CA VAL A 244 -2.97 -7.04 -13.93
C VAL A 244 -3.61 -8.36 -13.51
N ALA A 245 -3.02 -9.10 -12.56
CA ALA A 245 -3.63 -10.33 -12.03
C ALA A 245 -5.01 -10.05 -11.42
N THR A 246 -5.16 -8.95 -10.67
CA THR A 246 -6.45 -8.51 -10.10
C THR A 246 -7.48 -8.19 -11.19
N LEU A 247 -7.09 -7.53 -12.27
CA LEU A 247 -7.98 -7.26 -13.41
C LEU A 247 -8.38 -8.55 -14.13
N LYS A 248 -7.43 -9.45 -14.37
CA LYS A 248 -7.70 -10.77 -14.97
C LYS A 248 -8.68 -11.60 -14.14
N ALA A 249 -8.55 -11.59 -12.81
CA ALA A 249 -9.48 -12.28 -11.92
C ALA A 249 -10.93 -11.73 -12.00
N LYS A 250 -11.11 -10.49 -12.47
CA LYS A 250 -12.42 -9.89 -12.77
C LYS A 250 -12.88 -10.11 -14.21
N GLY A 251 -12.17 -10.94 -14.98
CA GLY A 251 -12.49 -11.20 -16.39
C GLY A 251 -12.10 -10.09 -17.36
N ILE A 252 -11.27 -9.12 -16.93
CA ILE A 252 -10.80 -8.06 -17.82
C ILE A 252 -9.66 -8.60 -18.71
N PRO A 253 -9.73 -8.40 -20.04
CA PRO A 253 -8.77 -8.97 -20.99
C PRO A 253 -7.47 -8.16 -21.02
N VAL A 254 -6.63 -8.33 -20.03
CA VAL A 254 -5.33 -7.65 -19.91
C VAL A 254 -4.20 -8.62 -19.68
N GLU A 255 -2.98 -8.22 -20.06
CA GLU A 255 -1.76 -8.95 -19.74
C GLU A 255 -0.65 -7.95 -19.36
N TYR A 256 0.32 -8.42 -18.57
CA TYR A 256 1.51 -7.67 -18.22
C TYR A 256 2.63 -7.97 -19.21
N ALA A 257 3.31 -6.93 -19.66
CA ALA A 257 4.50 -7.03 -20.49
C ALA A 257 5.70 -6.41 -19.76
N GLN A 258 6.80 -7.18 -19.68
CA GLN A 258 8.06 -6.72 -19.14
C GLN A 258 8.79 -5.89 -20.20
N PRO A 259 9.03 -4.57 -19.96
CA PRO A 259 9.81 -3.77 -20.90
C PRO A 259 11.27 -4.21 -20.91
N LYS A 260 11.91 -4.20 -22.07
CA LYS A 260 13.34 -4.53 -22.23
C LYS A 260 14.27 -3.57 -21.46
N GLU A 261 13.84 -2.33 -21.24
CA GLU A 261 14.58 -1.34 -20.45
C GLU A 261 14.46 -1.57 -18.95
N GLY A 262 13.68 -2.57 -18.54
CA GLY A 262 13.36 -2.88 -17.16
C GLY A 262 12.08 -2.22 -16.67
N SER A 263 11.49 -2.81 -15.63
CA SER A 263 10.39 -2.23 -14.86
C SER A 263 10.93 -1.46 -13.65
N VAL A 264 10.20 -0.48 -13.15
CA VAL A 264 10.60 0.27 -11.96
C VAL A 264 10.15 -0.47 -10.71
N LEU A 265 11.06 -0.66 -9.75
CA LEU A 265 10.71 -1.22 -8.44
C LEU A 265 9.58 -0.41 -7.82
N LEU A 266 8.58 -1.09 -7.33
CA LEU A 266 7.49 -0.53 -6.52
C LEU A 266 7.30 -1.42 -5.31
N MET A 267 7.57 -0.89 -4.14
CA MET A 267 7.40 -1.60 -2.88
C MET A 267 6.32 -0.93 -2.05
N GLN A 268 5.41 -1.70 -1.51
CA GLN A 268 4.56 -1.21 -0.43
C GLN A 268 5.34 -1.35 0.87
N ALA A 269 5.51 -0.25 1.57
CA ALA A 269 6.25 -0.17 2.80
C ALA A 269 5.36 0.31 3.94
N GLN A 270 5.60 -0.21 5.13
CA GLN A 270 4.91 0.16 6.35
C GLN A 270 5.82 0.93 7.29
N CYS A 271 5.25 1.80 8.10
CA CYS A 271 5.89 2.28 9.33
C CYS A 271 4.86 2.50 10.45
N THR A 272 5.32 2.41 11.70
CA THR A 272 4.62 2.93 12.86
C THR A 272 4.71 4.44 12.85
N ILE A 273 3.59 5.14 13.03
CA ILE A 273 3.56 6.60 13.02
C ILE A 273 4.13 7.14 14.32
N ALA A 274 5.07 8.07 14.22
CA ALA A 274 5.69 8.71 15.37
C ALA A 274 4.67 9.45 16.25
N ASN A 275 4.85 9.39 17.55
CA ASN A 275 3.98 10.04 18.55
C ASN A 275 2.50 9.55 18.55
N ASN A 276 2.23 8.35 18.03
CA ASN A 276 0.89 7.77 18.09
C ASN A 276 0.51 7.37 19.53
N SER A 277 -0.79 7.20 19.79
CA SER A 277 -1.31 6.92 21.14
C SER A 277 -1.14 5.46 21.61
N GLU A 278 -0.80 4.52 20.72
CA GLU A 278 -0.66 3.09 20.99
C GLU A 278 0.65 2.52 20.42
N PRO A 279 1.83 3.08 20.78
CA PRO A 279 3.10 2.77 20.11
C PRO A 279 3.49 1.30 20.23
N GLU A 280 3.33 0.66 21.39
CA GLU A 280 3.66 -0.75 21.58
C GLU A 280 2.81 -1.68 20.71
N LEU A 281 1.50 -1.41 20.66
CA LEU A 281 0.58 -2.23 19.86
C LEU A 281 0.78 -2.00 18.37
N ALA A 282 1.09 -0.77 17.95
CA ALA A 282 1.43 -0.45 16.57
C ALA A 282 2.73 -1.13 16.11
N GLN A 283 3.75 -1.22 16.98
CA GLN A 283 4.98 -1.98 16.70
C GLN A 283 4.70 -3.49 16.56
N LYS A 284 3.82 -4.05 17.40
CA LYS A 284 3.39 -5.45 17.27
C LYS A 284 2.64 -5.70 15.95
N LEU A 285 1.80 -4.76 15.52
CA LEU A 285 1.14 -4.85 14.21
C LEU A 285 2.16 -4.81 13.07
N ALA A 286 3.14 -3.90 13.15
CA ALA A 286 4.21 -3.82 12.17
C ALA A 286 5.02 -5.13 12.08
N GLU A 287 5.42 -5.71 13.21
CA GLU A 287 6.09 -7.00 13.26
C GLU A 287 5.22 -8.13 12.70
N PHE A 288 3.93 -8.17 13.07
CA PHE A 288 3.00 -9.20 12.62
C PHE A 288 2.82 -9.20 11.10
N MET A 289 2.68 -8.02 10.48
CA MET A 289 2.55 -7.88 9.02
C MET A 289 3.80 -8.33 8.25
N LEU A 290 4.97 -8.37 8.91
CA LEU A 290 6.21 -8.89 8.33
C LEU A 290 6.37 -10.40 8.52
N SER A 291 5.51 -11.06 9.30
CA SER A 291 5.66 -12.50 9.57
C SER A 291 5.52 -13.33 8.29
N PRO A 292 6.22 -14.47 8.19
CA PRO A 292 6.08 -15.40 7.08
C PRO A 292 4.62 -15.79 6.82
N TRP A 293 3.85 -16.01 7.90
CA TRP A 293 2.44 -16.36 7.82
C TRP A 293 1.61 -15.23 7.18
N ALA A 294 1.71 -14.00 7.68
CA ALA A 294 0.92 -12.88 7.17
C ALA A 294 1.23 -12.60 5.70
N GLN A 295 2.51 -12.63 5.33
CA GLN A 295 2.90 -12.42 3.93
C GLN A 295 2.53 -13.59 3.02
N GLY A 296 2.49 -14.82 3.55
CA GLY A 296 1.95 -15.98 2.85
C GLY A 296 0.45 -15.85 2.56
N GLU A 297 -0.35 -15.40 3.53
CA GLU A 297 -1.78 -15.13 3.32
C GLU A 297 -2.01 -13.99 2.31
N LEU A 298 -1.20 -12.93 2.35
CA LEU A 298 -1.27 -11.85 1.37
C LEU A 298 -0.94 -12.32 -0.06
N LEU A 299 0.02 -13.22 -0.21
CA LEU A 299 0.31 -13.84 -1.50
C LEU A 299 -0.85 -14.72 -1.96
N LYS A 300 -1.30 -15.62 -1.11
CA LYS A 300 -2.33 -16.61 -1.41
C LYS A 300 -3.66 -15.98 -1.86
N HIS A 301 -4.09 -14.90 -1.20
CA HIS A 301 -5.40 -14.29 -1.44
C HIS A 301 -5.37 -13.02 -2.28
N GLY A 302 -4.21 -12.41 -2.49
CA GLY A 302 -4.09 -11.13 -3.21
C GLY A 302 -2.91 -11.03 -4.15
N ALA A 303 -2.18 -12.13 -4.37
CA ALA A 303 -0.99 -12.17 -5.22
C ALA A 303 0.08 -11.11 -4.85
N GLN A 304 0.10 -10.67 -3.57
CA GLN A 304 1.10 -9.74 -3.07
C GLN A 304 2.41 -10.47 -2.80
N ILE A 305 3.47 -10.10 -3.49
CA ILE A 305 4.75 -10.82 -3.42
C ILE A 305 5.45 -10.53 -2.10
N PRO A 306 5.82 -11.55 -1.32
CA PRO A 306 6.45 -11.38 -0.02
C PRO A 306 7.81 -10.69 -0.08
N THR A 307 8.10 -9.90 0.94
CA THR A 307 9.43 -9.34 1.21
C THR A 307 10.19 -10.16 2.26
N ASN A 308 9.50 -10.95 3.07
CA ASN A 308 10.12 -11.89 4.00
C ASN A 308 10.58 -13.15 3.25
N THR A 309 11.86 -13.47 3.34
CA THR A 309 12.49 -14.59 2.63
C THR A 309 12.02 -15.97 3.12
N LYS A 310 11.35 -16.01 4.27
CA LYS A 310 10.79 -17.24 4.88
C LYS A 310 9.30 -17.41 4.59
N ALA A 311 8.65 -16.45 3.95
CA ALA A 311 7.25 -16.59 3.58
C ALA A 311 7.06 -17.74 2.56
N PRO A 312 5.99 -18.55 2.69
CA PRO A 312 5.69 -19.58 1.72
C PRO A 312 5.36 -18.94 0.35
N THR A 313 5.99 -19.45 -0.71
CA THR A 313 5.84 -18.96 -2.08
C THR A 313 5.48 -20.08 -3.07
N ASP A 314 5.08 -21.23 -2.54
CA ASP A 314 4.51 -22.37 -3.27
C ASP A 314 3.01 -22.19 -3.54
N GLY A 315 2.40 -23.18 -4.19
CA GLY A 315 0.97 -23.17 -4.51
C GLY A 315 0.60 -22.41 -5.78
N GLU A 316 -0.62 -21.89 -5.83
CA GLU A 316 -1.23 -21.29 -7.04
C GLU A 316 -0.39 -20.14 -7.63
N HIS A 317 0.27 -19.34 -6.80
CA HIS A 317 1.06 -18.19 -7.23
C HIS A 317 2.54 -18.48 -7.46
N ALA A 318 3.01 -19.73 -7.32
CA ALA A 318 4.43 -20.07 -7.46
C ALA A 318 5.02 -19.64 -8.82
N SER A 319 4.28 -19.83 -9.90
CA SER A 319 4.70 -19.41 -11.25
C SER A 319 4.83 -17.89 -11.36
N GLN A 320 3.90 -17.14 -10.77
CA GLN A 320 3.95 -15.66 -10.74
C GLN A 320 5.14 -15.17 -9.91
N VAL A 321 5.37 -15.77 -8.74
CA VAL A 321 6.53 -15.44 -7.90
C VAL A 321 7.84 -15.70 -8.64
N ALA A 322 7.94 -16.83 -9.34
CA ALA A 322 9.13 -17.17 -10.15
C ALA A 322 9.39 -16.15 -11.26
N LYS A 323 8.35 -15.75 -12.00
CA LYS A 323 8.44 -14.69 -13.01
C LYS A 323 8.89 -13.35 -12.44
N ILE A 324 8.32 -12.95 -11.31
CA ILE A 324 8.68 -11.67 -10.65
C ILE A 324 10.12 -11.72 -10.15
N LYS A 325 10.58 -12.84 -9.58
CA LYS A 325 11.99 -13.03 -9.19
C LYS A 325 12.94 -12.90 -10.40
N GLU A 326 12.53 -13.40 -11.57
CA GLU A 326 13.33 -13.24 -12.80
C GLU A 326 13.37 -11.77 -13.25
N TRP A 327 12.23 -11.09 -13.29
CA TRP A 327 12.15 -9.68 -13.67
C TRP A 327 12.88 -8.75 -12.69
N MET A 328 12.97 -9.13 -11.41
CA MET A 328 13.76 -8.40 -10.42
C MET A 328 15.25 -8.30 -10.76
N LYS A 329 15.79 -9.17 -11.62
CA LYS A 329 17.19 -9.09 -12.06
C LYS A 329 17.48 -7.86 -12.92
N THR A 330 16.46 -7.31 -13.57
CA THR A 330 16.54 -6.13 -14.44
C THR A 330 15.71 -4.96 -13.93
N VAL A 331 15.23 -5.03 -12.68
CA VAL A 331 14.43 -3.96 -12.09
C VAL A 331 15.25 -2.69 -11.95
N VAL A 332 14.63 -1.58 -12.26
CA VAL A 332 15.20 -0.24 -12.09
C VAL A 332 14.80 0.30 -10.72
N THR A 333 15.78 0.70 -9.93
CA THR A 333 15.56 1.45 -8.68
C THR A 333 15.73 2.94 -8.95
N LEU A 334 14.95 3.76 -8.22
CA LEU A 334 15.02 5.22 -8.28
C LEU A 334 15.77 5.76 -7.08
N ASP A 335 16.51 6.85 -7.28
CA ASP A 335 17.04 7.65 -6.18
C ASP A 335 15.89 8.50 -5.59
N TRP A 336 15.19 7.93 -4.61
CA TRP A 336 14.02 8.57 -4.01
C TRP A 336 14.34 9.87 -3.28
N ASP A 337 15.56 10.05 -2.77
CA ASP A 337 15.96 11.33 -2.14
C ASP A 337 16.01 12.43 -3.21
N SER A 338 16.67 12.18 -4.33
CA SER A 338 16.71 13.10 -5.48
C SER A 338 15.35 13.32 -6.12
N VAL A 339 14.59 12.25 -6.38
CA VAL A 339 13.25 12.34 -6.95
C VAL A 339 12.34 13.18 -6.08
N ASN A 340 12.29 12.93 -4.78
CA ASN A 340 11.40 13.63 -3.85
C ASN A 340 11.79 15.10 -3.66
N ALA A 341 13.06 15.43 -3.69
CA ALA A 341 13.54 16.81 -3.63
C ALA A 341 13.06 17.65 -4.83
N ASN A 342 13.00 17.04 -6.01
CA ASN A 342 12.66 17.74 -7.27
C ASN A 342 11.18 17.61 -7.67
N ARG A 343 10.46 16.62 -7.14
CA ARG A 343 9.08 16.28 -7.53
C ARG A 343 8.09 17.46 -7.49
N PRO A 344 8.12 18.41 -6.52
CA PRO A 344 7.20 19.55 -6.53
C PRO A 344 7.34 20.42 -7.78
N ALA A 345 8.58 20.68 -8.23
CA ALA A 345 8.82 21.45 -9.45
C ALA A 345 8.38 20.66 -10.70
N TRP A 346 8.63 19.35 -10.73
CA TRP A 346 8.20 18.50 -11.83
C TRP A 346 6.68 18.41 -11.93
N ASN A 347 5.97 18.29 -10.81
CA ASN A 347 4.50 18.29 -10.78
C ASN A 347 3.94 19.60 -11.34
N THR A 348 4.52 20.74 -10.94
CA THR A 348 4.13 22.05 -11.47
C THR A 348 4.35 22.14 -12.98
N ARG A 349 5.48 21.64 -13.46
CA ARG A 349 5.79 21.62 -14.90
C ARG A 349 4.84 20.68 -15.66
N TRP A 350 4.57 19.50 -15.13
CA TRP A 350 3.64 18.52 -15.71
C TRP A 350 2.26 19.14 -15.93
N ASN A 351 1.68 19.74 -14.88
CA ASN A 351 0.37 20.38 -14.95
C ASN A 351 0.32 21.57 -15.94
N LYS A 352 1.45 22.25 -16.14
CA LYS A 352 1.52 23.40 -17.07
C LYS A 352 1.74 22.99 -18.53
N THR A 353 2.44 21.88 -18.77
CA THR A 353 2.96 21.60 -20.13
C THR A 353 2.42 20.32 -20.74
N ILE A 354 1.95 19.37 -19.94
CA ILE A 354 1.50 18.05 -20.40
C ILE A 354 0.01 17.86 -20.13
N GLU A 355 -0.40 17.89 -18.88
CA GLU A 355 -1.79 17.68 -18.46
C GLU A 355 -2.47 19.06 -18.29
N ARG A 356 -3.04 19.56 -19.39
CA ARG A 356 -3.69 20.89 -19.44
C ARG A 356 -5.20 20.79 -19.36
#